data_272935911b23a05d0355e14a94becd76
#
_entry.id   272935911b23a05d0355e14a94becd76
#
_cell.length_a   1.000
_cell.length_b   1.000
_cell.length_c   1.000
_cell.angle_alpha   90.00
_cell.angle_beta   90.00
_cell.angle_gamma   90.00
#
_symmetry.space_group_name_H-M   'P 1'
#
loop_
_entity.id
_entity.type
_entity.pdbx_description
1 polymer ?
#
loop_
_entity_poly.entity_id
_entity_poly.type
_entity_poly.pdbx_seq_one_letter_code
_entity_poly.pdbx_strand_id
1 'polypeptide(L)'
;MKKVLIIFLLAIALLATAYYSFLYYVPYSEGTRSGELIKFSYKGAVVKTWEGEISQGISGAQIFSFSVMDKEKEVIQQLKDYQGKYVKVTYIERFGTFFFWGDTKYFITDISLEQSPHFNKN
;
A
#
# COMPACT_ATOMS: atom_id res chain seq x y z
N MET A 1 18.36 -32.05 -25.96
CA MET A 1 18.78 -31.20 -24.86
C MET A 1 18.16 -29.81 -24.90
N LYS A 2 18.20 -29.16 -26.05
CA LYS A 2 17.61 -27.84 -26.16
C LYS A 2 16.12 -27.81 -25.85
N LYS A 3 15.38 -28.84 -26.25
CA LYS A 3 13.95 -28.88 -25.99
C LYS A 3 13.65 -28.97 -24.53
N VAL A 4 14.46 -29.75 -23.77
CA VAL A 4 14.25 -29.89 -22.34
C VAL A 4 14.52 -28.56 -21.66
N LEU A 5 15.57 -27.84 -22.07
CA LEU A 5 15.90 -26.56 -21.51
C LEU A 5 14.78 -25.54 -21.75
N ILE A 6 14.24 -25.52 -22.97
CA ILE A 6 13.16 -24.61 -23.32
C ILE A 6 11.91 -24.89 -22.49
N ILE A 7 11.55 -26.18 -22.35
CA ILE A 7 10.39 -26.55 -21.54
C ILE A 7 10.59 -26.14 -20.07
N PHE A 8 11.81 -26.34 -19.57
CA PHE A 8 12.13 -25.98 -18.19
C PHE A 8 11.99 -24.46 -17.98
N LEU A 9 12.51 -23.67 -18.91
CA LEU A 9 12.42 -22.21 -18.82
C LEU A 9 10.98 -21.73 -18.93
N LEU A 10 10.19 -22.37 -19.80
CA LEU A 10 8.77 -22.00 -19.92
C LEU A 10 8.01 -22.33 -18.64
N ALA A 11 8.34 -23.47 -18.02
CA ALA A 11 7.70 -23.86 -16.77
C ALA A 11 8.02 -22.86 -15.66
N ILE A 12 9.28 -22.43 -15.57
CA ILE A 12 9.67 -21.43 -14.59
C ILE A 12 8.94 -20.12 -14.83
N ALA A 13 8.86 -19.69 -16.11
CA ALA A 13 8.17 -18.46 -16.44
C ALA A 13 6.68 -18.53 -16.09
N LEU A 14 6.06 -19.68 -16.32
CA LEU A 14 4.66 -19.85 -15.97
C LEU A 14 4.45 -19.80 -14.47
N LEU A 15 5.31 -20.47 -13.70
CA LEU A 15 5.21 -20.45 -12.24
C LEU A 15 5.45 -19.04 -11.69
N ALA A 16 6.43 -18.34 -12.25
CA ALA A 16 6.72 -16.98 -11.82
C ALA A 16 5.54 -16.06 -12.10
N THR A 17 4.93 -16.19 -13.27
CA THR A 17 3.77 -15.39 -13.65
C THR A 17 2.59 -15.69 -12.73
N ALA A 18 2.38 -16.96 -12.43
CA ALA A 18 1.29 -17.36 -11.54
C ALA A 18 1.51 -16.79 -10.13
N TYR A 19 2.74 -16.85 -9.63
CA TYR A 19 3.04 -16.34 -8.31
C TYR A 19 2.86 -14.81 -8.26
N TYR A 20 3.37 -14.11 -9.28
CA TYR A 20 3.20 -12.67 -9.36
C TYR A 20 1.73 -12.28 -9.40
N SER A 21 0.94 -12.98 -10.24
CA SER A 21 -0.48 -12.70 -10.35
C SER A 21 -1.21 -12.98 -9.05
N PHE A 22 -0.83 -14.05 -8.35
CA PHE A 22 -1.43 -14.35 -7.06
C PHE A 22 -1.18 -13.21 -6.08
N LEU A 23 0.05 -12.74 -5.97
CA LEU A 23 0.37 -11.65 -5.06
C LEU A 23 -0.36 -10.37 -5.41
N TYR A 24 -0.57 -10.13 -6.70
CA TYR A 24 -1.19 -8.89 -7.15
C TYR A 24 -2.71 -8.92 -7.00
N TYR A 25 -3.35 -10.03 -7.34
CA TYR A 25 -4.81 -10.08 -7.40
C TYR A 25 -5.49 -10.69 -6.18
N VAL A 26 -4.79 -11.47 -5.39
CA VAL A 26 -5.41 -12.16 -4.24
C VAL A 26 -4.94 -11.49 -2.96
N PRO A 27 -5.78 -10.70 -2.31
CA PRO A 27 -5.37 -10.06 -1.05
C PRO A 27 -5.43 -11.05 0.11
N TYR A 28 -4.50 -10.89 1.04
CA TYR A 28 -4.51 -11.65 2.27
C TYR A 28 -5.62 -11.15 3.19
N SER A 29 -5.79 -9.83 3.25
CA SER A 29 -6.86 -9.24 4.03
C SER A 29 -7.22 -7.88 3.46
N GLU A 30 -8.36 -7.36 3.91
CA GLU A 30 -8.81 -6.02 3.55
C GLU A 30 -9.35 -5.37 4.81
N GLY A 31 -9.24 -4.07 4.89
CA GLY A 31 -9.75 -3.38 6.06
C GLY A 31 -9.66 -1.89 5.93
N THR A 32 -9.98 -1.23 7.03
CA THR A 32 -9.88 0.23 7.10
C THR A 32 -9.12 0.61 8.36
N ARG A 33 -8.45 1.77 8.30
CA ARG A 33 -7.77 2.33 9.45
C ARG A 33 -7.98 3.82 9.45
N SER A 34 -8.13 4.37 10.63
CA SER A 34 -8.31 5.82 10.81
C SER A 34 -7.18 6.37 11.65
N GLY A 35 -6.77 7.56 11.36
CA GLY A 35 -5.72 8.23 12.11
C GLY A 35 -5.32 9.52 11.44
N GLU A 36 -4.35 10.17 12.06
CA GLU A 36 -3.82 11.42 11.51
C GLU A 36 -2.76 11.08 10.47
N LEU A 37 -2.90 11.63 9.27
CA LEU A 37 -1.94 11.39 8.21
C LEU A 37 -0.72 12.26 8.45
N ILE A 38 0.35 11.65 8.94
CA ILE A 38 1.53 12.38 9.36
C ILE A 38 2.63 12.42 8.33
N LYS A 39 2.58 11.54 7.34
CA LYS A 39 3.64 11.48 6.34
C LYS A 39 3.11 10.87 5.06
N PHE A 40 3.51 11.42 3.94
CA PHE A 40 3.23 10.83 2.63
C PHE A 40 4.30 11.30 1.68
N SER A 41 5.06 10.39 1.11
CA SER A 41 6.19 10.74 0.27
C SER A 41 6.37 9.76 -0.88
N TYR A 42 7.07 10.23 -1.89
CA TYR A 42 7.43 9.42 -3.06
C TYR A 42 8.93 9.18 -2.91
N LYS A 43 9.30 7.97 -2.53
CA LYS A 43 10.68 7.71 -2.14
C LYS A 43 11.25 6.46 -2.77
N GLY A 44 12.56 6.39 -2.77
CA GLY A 44 13.31 5.28 -3.31
C GLY A 44 14.55 5.77 -4.01
N ALA A 45 15.57 4.92 -4.10
CA ALA A 45 16.81 5.30 -4.74
C ALA A 45 16.75 5.11 -6.24
N VAL A 46 16.42 3.91 -6.69
CA VAL A 46 16.35 3.58 -8.11
C VAL A 46 14.90 3.54 -8.58
N VAL A 47 14.06 2.82 -7.85
CA VAL A 47 12.64 2.75 -8.13
C VAL A 47 11.93 3.47 -7.00
N LYS A 48 11.06 4.40 -7.33
CA LYS A 48 10.34 5.17 -6.31
C LYS A 48 8.93 4.66 -6.15
N THR A 49 8.49 4.64 -4.89
CA THR A 49 7.12 4.22 -4.56
C THR A 49 6.51 5.23 -3.59
N TRP A 50 5.19 5.26 -3.57
CA TRP A 50 4.45 6.15 -2.67
C TRP A 50 4.27 5.47 -1.33
N GLU A 51 4.73 6.14 -0.26
CA GLU A 51 4.71 5.58 1.09
C GLU A 51 4.16 6.60 2.05
N GLY A 52 3.39 6.15 3.01
CA GLY A 52 2.80 7.05 3.99
C GLY A 52 2.67 6.41 5.35
N GLU A 53 2.32 7.24 6.33
CA GLU A 53 2.13 6.81 7.70
C GLU A 53 0.95 7.53 8.32
N ILE A 54 0.17 6.78 9.08
CA ILE A 54 -0.94 7.32 9.85
C ILE A 54 -0.64 7.07 11.31
N SER A 55 -0.79 8.10 12.13
CA SER A 55 -0.65 7.98 13.57
C SER A 55 -2.00 7.63 14.17
N GLN A 56 -2.07 6.51 14.85
CA GLN A 56 -3.27 6.07 15.54
C GLN A 56 -3.08 6.28 17.03
N GLY A 57 -4.11 6.62 17.73
CA GLY A 57 -4.05 6.80 19.15
C GLY A 57 -3.59 8.19 19.54
N ILE A 58 -3.82 8.53 20.81
CA ILE A 58 -3.55 9.87 21.32
C ILE A 58 -2.07 10.15 21.46
N SER A 59 -1.33 9.16 21.89
CA SER A 59 0.09 9.35 22.14
C SER A 59 0.96 9.28 20.90
N GLY A 60 0.39 8.92 19.77
CA GLY A 60 1.17 8.71 18.56
C GLY A 60 2.02 7.46 18.62
N ALA A 61 1.78 6.59 19.59
CA ALA A 61 2.59 5.40 19.75
C ALA A 61 2.34 4.34 18.70
N GLN A 62 1.19 4.38 18.05
CA GLN A 62 0.86 3.38 17.03
C GLN A 62 0.90 4.03 15.66
N ILE A 63 1.82 3.55 14.86
CA ILE A 63 2.00 4.06 13.50
C ILE A 63 1.62 2.95 12.53
N PHE A 64 0.75 3.26 11.59
CA PHE A 64 0.41 2.35 10.51
C PHE A 64 1.10 2.84 9.25
N SER A 65 2.04 2.05 8.75
CA SER A 65 2.76 2.38 7.53
C SER A 65 2.10 1.68 6.36
N PHE A 66 1.99 2.38 5.25
CA PHE A 66 1.31 1.84 4.07
C PHE A 66 1.97 2.30 2.80
N SER A 67 1.65 1.62 1.71
CA SER A 67 2.11 1.97 0.38
C SER A 67 0.91 2.27 -0.51
N VAL A 68 1.14 2.96 -1.61
CA VAL A 68 0.09 3.25 -2.59
C VAL A 68 0.63 2.95 -3.97
N MET A 69 -0.13 2.18 -4.74
CA MET A 69 0.28 1.87 -6.11
C MET A 69 0.20 3.12 -6.97
N ASP A 70 1.13 3.25 -7.90
CA ASP A 70 1.20 4.43 -8.76
C ASP A 70 -0.06 4.63 -9.60
N LYS A 71 -0.80 3.59 -9.85
CA LYS A 71 -2.04 3.67 -10.62
C LYS A 71 -3.19 4.36 -9.87
N GLU A 72 -3.08 4.46 -8.55
CA GLU A 72 -4.12 5.05 -7.73
C GLU A 72 -3.96 6.57 -7.68
N LYS A 73 -4.15 7.22 -8.82
CA LYS A 73 -3.86 8.64 -8.94
C LYS A 73 -4.73 9.54 -8.06
N GLU A 74 -6.00 9.19 -7.95
CA GLU A 74 -6.90 9.98 -7.11
C GLU A 74 -6.55 9.86 -5.65
N VAL A 75 -6.22 8.64 -5.21
CA VAL A 75 -5.83 8.40 -3.82
C VAL A 75 -4.55 9.17 -3.52
N ILE A 76 -3.59 9.13 -4.44
CA ILE A 76 -2.33 9.85 -4.27
C ILE A 76 -2.57 11.34 -4.09
N GLN A 77 -3.43 11.91 -4.93
CA GLN A 77 -3.73 13.34 -4.83
C GLN A 77 -4.43 13.68 -3.52
N GLN A 78 -5.38 12.84 -3.11
CA GLN A 78 -6.07 13.05 -1.84
C GLN A 78 -5.12 12.94 -0.66
N LEU A 79 -4.19 11.99 -0.70
CA LEU A 79 -3.20 11.86 0.38
C LEU A 79 -2.32 13.09 0.46
N LYS A 80 -1.94 13.65 -0.67
CA LYS A 80 -1.16 14.89 -0.67
C LYS A 80 -1.95 16.03 -0.03
N ASP A 81 -3.23 16.11 -0.34
CA ASP A 81 -4.07 17.20 0.14
C ASP A 81 -4.44 17.05 1.62
N TYR A 82 -4.46 15.82 2.11
CA TYR A 82 -4.94 15.53 3.46
C TYR A 82 -3.83 15.38 4.51
N GLN A 83 -2.61 15.70 4.16
CA GLN A 83 -1.53 15.59 5.15
C GLN A 83 -1.83 16.49 6.34
N GLY A 84 -1.64 15.96 7.52
CA GLY A 84 -1.94 16.66 8.76
C GLY A 84 -3.37 16.55 9.19
N LYS A 85 -4.22 15.91 8.41
CA LYS A 85 -5.64 15.77 8.72
C LYS A 85 -5.95 14.35 9.19
N TYR A 86 -7.08 14.22 9.86
CA TYR A 86 -7.55 12.92 10.32
C TYR A 86 -8.32 12.25 9.17
N VAL A 87 -7.88 11.05 8.81
CA VAL A 87 -8.41 10.38 7.63
C VAL A 87 -8.78 8.94 7.94
N LYS A 88 -9.62 8.37 7.10
CA LYS A 88 -9.90 6.94 7.11
C LYS A 88 -9.44 6.39 5.78
N VAL A 89 -8.56 5.40 5.81
CA VAL A 89 -8.05 4.77 4.61
C VAL A 89 -8.59 3.35 4.51
N THR A 90 -8.87 2.93 3.29
CA THR A 90 -9.22 1.56 2.99
C THR A 90 -8.00 0.92 2.35
N TYR A 91 -7.66 -0.27 2.81
CA TYR A 91 -6.45 -0.92 2.34
C TYR A 91 -6.68 -2.38 2.02
N ILE A 92 -5.78 -2.92 1.21
CA ILE A 92 -5.64 -4.37 1.06
C ILE A 92 -4.26 -4.73 1.59
N GLU A 93 -4.18 -5.89 2.23
CA GLU A 93 -2.91 -6.45 2.67
C GLU A 93 -2.59 -7.59 1.74
N ARG A 94 -1.43 -7.55 1.10
CA ARG A 94 -1.02 -8.60 0.17
C ARG A 94 -0.25 -9.67 0.93
N PHE A 95 -0.18 -10.86 0.35
CA PHE A 95 0.63 -11.93 0.94
C PHE A 95 2.11 -11.57 0.93
N GLY A 96 2.51 -10.76 -0.04
CA GLY A 96 3.89 -10.27 -0.11
C GLY A 96 3.95 -9.08 -1.05
N THR A 97 5.11 -8.45 -1.16
CA THR A 97 5.27 -7.31 -2.04
C THR A 97 6.64 -7.35 -2.70
N PHE A 98 6.76 -6.59 -3.78
CA PHE A 98 8.03 -6.39 -4.46
C PHE A 98 8.48 -4.96 -4.25
N PHE A 99 9.78 -4.73 -4.32
CA PHE A 99 10.33 -3.41 -4.07
C PHE A 99 9.76 -2.33 -4.99
N PHE A 100 9.28 -2.72 -6.17
CA PHE A 100 8.73 -1.75 -7.12
C PHE A 100 7.23 -1.51 -6.93
N TRP A 101 6.57 -2.24 -6.03
CA TRP A 101 5.19 -1.96 -5.65
C TRP A 101 5.14 -1.02 -4.47
N GLY A 102 5.94 -1.28 -3.46
CA GLY A 102 5.97 -0.49 -2.25
C GLY A 102 6.78 -1.17 -1.17
N ASP A 103 7.06 -0.43 -0.10
CA ASP A 103 7.84 -0.92 1.01
C ASP A 103 7.04 -1.80 1.96
N THR A 104 5.72 -1.71 1.92
CA THR A 104 4.85 -2.45 2.83
C THR A 104 3.93 -3.36 2.05
N LYS A 105 3.29 -4.28 2.74
CA LYS A 105 2.27 -5.14 2.15
C LYS A 105 0.89 -4.51 2.16
N TYR A 106 0.74 -3.36 2.81
CA TYR A 106 -0.53 -2.67 2.94
C TYR A 106 -0.64 -1.61 1.87
N PHE A 107 -1.64 -1.75 1.01
CA PHE A 107 -1.80 -0.84 -0.14
C PHE A 107 -3.13 -0.14 -0.04
N ILE A 108 -3.11 1.18 -0.07
CA ILE A 108 -4.31 2.00 0.07
C ILE A 108 -5.07 2.03 -1.23
N THR A 109 -6.36 1.76 -1.17
CA THR A 109 -7.22 1.77 -2.34
C THR A 109 -8.26 2.90 -2.29
N ASP A 110 -8.48 3.50 -1.11
CA ASP A 110 -9.42 4.59 -0.97
C ASP A 110 -9.09 5.39 0.28
N ILE A 111 -9.52 6.63 0.31
CA ILE A 111 -9.27 7.50 1.45
C ILE A 111 -10.41 8.52 1.55
N SER A 112 -10.77 8.86 2.77
CA SER A 112 -11.74 9.92 3.03
C SER A 112 -11.34 10.68 4.29
N LEU A 113 -11.80 11.91 4.37
CA LEU A 113 -11.62 12.67 5.59
C LEU A 113 -12.54 12.10 6.66
N GLU A 114 -12.06 12.10 7.89
CA GLU A 114 -12.84 11.63 9.01
C GLU A 114 -12.62 12.58 10.16
N GLN A 115 -13.57 12.63 11.07
CA GLN A 115 -13.45 13.52 12.18
C GLN A 115 -12.65 12.88 13.28
N SER A 116 -11.64 13.59 13.77
CA SER A 116 -10.80 13.08 14.83
C SER A 116 -11.61 12.87 16.09
N PRO A 117 -11.49 11.72 16.76
CA PRO A 117 -12.17 11.50 18.02
C PRO A 117 -11.62 12.37 19.14
N HIS A 118 -10.46 13.00 18.92
CA HIS A 118 -9.89 13.88 19.92
C HIS A 118 -10.35 15.32 19.73
N PHE A 119 -11.06 15.60 18.65
CA PHE A 119 -11.53 16.91 18.35
C PHE A 119 -12.92 17.04 18.91
N ASN A 120 -13.10 18.00 19.76
CA ASN A 120 -14.44 18.27 20.27
C ASN A 120 -15.12 19.21 19.31
N LYS A 121 -16.20 18.75 18.68
CA LYS A 121 -16.87 19.50 17.74
C LYS A 121 -17.98 20.24 18.20
N ASN A 122 -18.33 20.13 19.36
CA ASN A 122 -19.47 20.88 19.84
C ASN A 122 -19.07 22.25 20.32
#